data_1af273faa6ac3af9b979212bb70c6d3d
#
_entry.id   1af273faa6ac3af9b979212bb70c6d3d
#
_cell.length_a   1.000
_cell.length_b   1.000
_cell.length_c   1.000
_cell.angle_alpha   90.00
_cell.angle_beta   90.00
_cell.angle_gamma   90.00
#
_symmetry.space_group_name_H-M   'P 1'
#
loop_
_entity.id
_entity.type
_entity.pdbx_description
1 polymer ?
#
loop_
_entity_poly.entity_id
_entity_poly.type
_entity_poly.pdbx_seq_one_letter_code
_entity_poly.pdbx_strand_id
1 'polypeptide(L)'
;SEDEGEIFIGCAGGVDTLATFRYKTEAAPEAHVFFRVRVSDLSGGHSGDDIDKGRMNSNKLVARLLWNGAQRFGLRLSRFDGGNLRNAIPREAYAVFAVPSGSKAGFEAFYKEFAGELAAEAKFREPNFKIGIEEVPAASVIDAATQRNLLYALVGLPNGVIEMSLAMPGLVETSTNLASVKFEGDDRIVVTTSQRSSVESAKVYASQMIESVFALAGAEVSHSEGYPGWAPNPQSKLLEITVASYEKLFGVKPKVRAIHAGLECGLFLEKYPHLEMVSFGPTLRGVHSPDERLEIATIPKFWDLLADILKKVE
;
A
#
# COMPACT_ATOMS: atom_id res chain seq x y z
N SER A 1 1.27 13.13 16.72
CA SER A 1 2.66 13.08 17.20
C SER A 1 3.59 13.54 16.10
N GLU A 2 3.81 14.80 16.08
CA GLU A 2 4.54 15.52 15.06
C GLU A 2 5.92 15.93 15.61
N ASP A 3 6.76 16.49 14.76
CA ASP A 3 7.97 17.17 15.21
C ASP A 3 7.65 18.60 15.65
N GLU A 4 8.36 19.09 16.64
CA GLU A 4 8.30 20.51 17.02
C GLU A 4 8.61 21.36 15.78
N GLY A 5 7.78 22.39 15.53
CA GLY A 5 7.88 23.22 14.33
C GLY A 5 7.08 22.72 13.11
N GLU A 6 6.33 21.64 13.24
CA GLU A 6 5.43 21.16 12.20
C GLU A 6 3.97 21.35 12.61
N ILE A 7 3.14 21.78 11.65
CA ILE A 7 1.67 21.95 11.80
C ILE A 7 1.01 21.16 10.69
N PHE A 8 0.20 20.18 11.07
CA PHE A 8 -0.56 19.38 10.12
C PHE A 8 -1.97 19.96 9.93
N ILE A 9 -2.41 19.98 8.67
CA ILE A 9 -3.69 20.54 8.23
C ILE A 9 -4.50 19.56 7.38
N GLY A 10 -4.05 18.31 7.30
CA GLY A 10 -4.73 17.29 6.52
C GLY A 10 -4.15 15.90 6.77
N CYS A 11 -4.99 14.89 6.52
CA CYS A 11 -4.59 13.50 6.60
C CYS A 11 -5.41 12.64 5.62
N ALA A 12 -4.88 11.47 5.23
CA ALA A 12 -5.62 10.54 4.41
C ALA A 12 -6.56 9.67 5.26
N GLY A 13 -7.78 9.48 4.77
CA GLY A 13 -8.63 8.38 5.14
C GLY A 13 -8.16 7.06 4.49
N GLY A 14 -8.75 5.95 4.90
CA GLY A 14 -8.41 4.64 4.34
C GLY A 14 -9.61 3.71 4.28
N VAL A 15 -9.59 2.81 3.30
CA VAL A 15 -10.51 1.68 3.15
C VAL A 15 -9.75 0.48 2.62
N ASP A 16 -10.04 -0.71 3.14
CA ASP A 16 -9.49 -1.95 2.61
C ASP A 16 -10.53 -2.63 1.73
N THR A 17 -10.10 -3.15 0.59
CA THR A 17 -10.92 -3.98 -0.29
C THR A 17 -10.39 -5.41 -0.27
N LEU A 18 -11.28 -6.35 0.03
CA LEU A 18 -11.02 -7.79 0.02
C LEU A 18 -11.73 -8.42 -1.16
N ALA A 19 -10.97 -9.17 -1.96
CA ALA A 19 -11.51 -9.95 -3.07
C ALA A 19 -11.26 -11.43 -2.82
N THR A 20 -12.34 -12.22 -2.82
CA THR A 20 -12.29 -13.66 -2.61
C THR A 20 -12.57 -14.39 -3.92
N PHE A 21 -11.57 -15.14 -4.37
CA PHE A 21 -11.73 -16.09 -5.46
C PHE A 21 -12.00 -17.48 -4.91
N ARG A 22 -13.02 -18.15 -5.44
CA ARG A 22 -13.24 -19.58 -5.23
C ARG A 22 -12.59 -20.37 -6.33
N TYR A 23 -11.83 -21.40 -6.00
CA TYR A 23 -11.18 -22.25 -6.98
C TYR A 23 -11.43 -23.72 -6.72
N LYS A 24 -11.24 -24.54 -7.77
CA LYS A 24 -11.22 -25.99 -7.68
C LYS A 24 -9.77 -26.45 -7.74
N THR A 25 -9.43 -27.37 -6.86
CA THR A 25 -8.13 -28.03 -6.90
C THR A 25 -8.13 -29.12 -7.95
N GLU A 26 -7.15 -29.13 -8.83
CA GLU A 26 -6.87 -30.18 -9.81
C GLU A 26 -5.63 -30.96 -9.42
N ALA A 27 -5.58 -32.24 -9.76
CA ALA A 27 -4.39 -33.07 -9.51
C ALA A 27 -3.15 -32.48 -10.21
N ALA A 28 -1.95 -32.82 -9.70
CA ALA A 28 -0.73 -32.44 -10.35
C ALA A 28 -0.71 -32.88 -11.81
N PRO A 29 -0.52 -31.97 -12.80
CA PRO A 29 -0.55 -32.34 -14.20
C PRO A 29 0.64 -33.24 -14.53
N GLU A 30 0.40 -34.30 -15.31
CA GLU A 30 1.43 -35.22 -15.81
C GLU A 30 2.42 -34.48 -16.74
N ALA A 31 3.66 -34.98 -16.82
CA ALA A 31 4.73 -34.41 -17.65
C ALA A 31 4.98 -32.91 -17.42
N HIS A 32 4.87 -32.46 -16.17
CA HIS A 32 5.20 -31.10 -15.75
C HIS A 32 6.34 -31.11 -14.72
N VAL A 33 7.13 -30.04 -14.73
CA VAL A 33 8.13 -29.73 -13.71
C VAL A 33 7.60 -28.61 -12.85
N PHE A 34 7.73 -28.76 -11.54
CA PHE A 34 7.25 -27.77 -10.58
C PHE A 34 8.39 -26.87 -10.11
N PHE A 35 8.10 -25.61 -10.01
CA PHE A 35 9.02 -24.57 -9.55
C PHE A 35 8.41 -23.78 -8.39
N ARG A 36 9.28 -23.30 -7.51
CA ARG A 36 8.99 -22.22 -6.58
C ARG A 36 9.79 -20.99 -6.99
N VAL A 37 9.12 -19.88 -7.23
CA VAL A 37 9.75 -18.56 -7.30
C VAL A 37 9.61 -17.86 -5.97
N ARG A 38 10.64 -17.11 -5.55
CA ARG A 38 10.61 -16.23 -4.39
C ARG A 38 11.19 -14.87 -4.75
N VAL A 39 10.45 -13.81 -4.42
CA VAL A 39 10.93 -12.43 -4.37
C VAL A 39 11.10 -12.05 -2.91
N SER A 40 12.26 -11.48 -2.54
CA SER A 40 12.56 -11.10 -1.15
C SER A 40 13.46 -9.87 -1.06
N ASP A 41 13.66 -9.42 0.18
CA ASP A 41 14.58 -8.35 0.55
C ASP A 41 14.26 -6.98 -0.09
N LEU A 42 12.99 -6.77 -0.49
CA LEU A 42 12.52 -5.44 -0.85
C LEU A 42 12.46 -4.52 0.37
N SER A 43 12.57 -3.22 0.15
CA SER A 43 12.54 -2.21 1.22
C SER A 43 11.20 -2.21 1.97
N GLY A 44 10.10 -2.38 1.24
CA GLY A 44 8.77 -2.30 1.82
C GLY A 44 8.49 -0.91 2.39
N GLY A 45 7.64 -0.81 3.40
CA GLY A 45 7.32 0.44 4.09
C GLY A 45 5.84 0.62 4.35
N HIS A 46 5.47 1.76 4.92
CA HIS A 46 4.08 2.10 5.17
C HIS A 46 3.33 2.40 3.86
N SER A 47 2.14 1.82 3.67
CA SER A 47 1.36 1.99 2.44
C SER A 47 0.78 3.39 2.22
N GLY A 48 0.96 4.29 3.18
CA GLY A 48 0.69 5.72 3.06
C GLY A 48 1.99 6.49 2.87
N ASP A 49 2.79 6.68 3.92
CA ASP A 49 3.94 7.56 3.96
C ASP A 49 5.11 7.18 3.03
N ASP A 50 5.14 5.94 2.58
CA ASP A 50 6.20 5.44 1.70
C ASP A 50 5.71 5.11 0.29
N ILE A 51 4.43 5.33 -0.03
CA ILE A 51 3.83 4.89 -1.30
C ILE A 51 4.38 5.64 -2.52
N ASP A 52 4.81 6.87 -2.33
CA ASP A 52 5.42 7.74 -3.35
C ASP A 52 6.92 7.52 -3.55
N LYS A 53 7.55 6.72 -2.69
CA LYS A 53 9.01 6.47 -2.75
C LYS A 53 9.43 5.50 -3.86
N GLY A 54 8.49 5.08 -4.70
CA GLY A 54 8.75 4.20 -5.83
C GLY A 54 9.19 2.79 -5.44
N ARG A 55 8.93 2.35 -4.20
CA ARG A 55 9.26 1.00 -3.72
C ARG A 55 8.48 -0.05 -4.48
N MET A 56 9.13 -1.17 -4.77
CA MET A 56 8.52 -2.25 -5.53
C MET A 56 7.62 -3.10 -4.63
N ASN A 57 6.54 -3.62 -5.23
CA ASN A 57 5.58 -4.50 -4.57
C ASN A 57 5.84 -5.95 -4.98
N SER A 58 6.22 -6.82 -4.05
CA SER A 58 6.58 -8.21 -4.32
C SER A 58 5.44 -9.00 -4.98
N ASN A 59 4.18 -8.73 -4.61
CA ASN A 59 3.02 -9.39 -5.22
C ASN A 59 2.89 -9.04 -6.70
N LYS A 60 3.14 -7.78 -7.09
CA LYS A 60 3.13 -7.36 -8.50
C LYS A 60 4.25 -8.01 -9.29
N LEU A 61 5.44 -8.18 -8.71
CA LEU A 61 6.58 -8.80 -9.39
C LEU A 61 6.32 -10.29 -9.66
N VAL A 62 5.83 -11.02 -8.66
CA VAL A 62 5.46 -12.43 -8.83
C VAL A 62 4.30 -12.57 -9.82
N ALA A 63 3.27 -11.73 -9.73
CA ALA A 63 2.15 -11.76 -10.68
C ALA A 63 2.59 -11.53 -12.14
N ARG A 64 3.57 -10.62 -12.39
CA ARG A 64 4.16 -10.39 -13.73
C ARG A 64 4.83 -11.65 -14.28
N LEU A 65 5.61 -12.37 -13.45
CA LEU A 65 6.24 -13.64 -13.86
C LEU A 65 5.19 -14.70 -14.20
N LEU A 66 4.23 -14.91 -13.30
CA LEU A 66 3.18 -15.92 -13.45
C LEU A 66 2.31 -15.66 -14.68
N TRP A 67 1.94 -14.40 -14.92
CA TRP A 67 1.15 -14.02 -16.09
C TRP A 67 1.91 -14.33 -17.39
N ASN A 68 3.18 -13.91 -17.51
CA ASN A 68 4.01 -14.22 -18.69
C ASN A 68 4.22 -15.72 -18.86
N GLY A 69 4.47 -16.44 -17.76
CA GLY A 69 4.62 -17.89 -17.75
C GLY A 69 3.36 -18.61 -18.25
N ALA A 70 2.19 -18.16 -17.83
CA ALA A 70 0.91 -18.71 -18.25
C ALA A 70 0.65 -18.44 -19.75
N GLN A 71 0.91 -17.22 -20.25
CA GLN A 71 0.68 -16.86 -21.65
C GLN A 71 1.64 -17.57 -22.62
N ARG A 72 2.90 -17.76 -22.23
CA ARG A 72 3.97 -18.20 -23.14
C ARG A 72 4.32 -19.69 -23.03
N PHE A 73 4.17 -20.27 -21.85
CA PHE A 73 4.70 -21.61 -21.54
C PHE A 73 3.66 -22.57 -20.96
N GLY A 74 2.39 -22.16 -20.85
CA GLY A 74 1.34 -23.02 -20.29
C GLY A 74 1.49 -23.27 -18.79
N LEU A 75 2.07 -22.32 -18.05
CA LEU A 75 2.22 -22.40 -16.59
C LEU A 75 0.88 -22.65 -15.90
N ARG A 76 0.89 -23.56 -14.90
CA ARG A 76 -0.24 -23.86 -14.02
C ARG A 76 0.10 -23.50 -12.58
N LEU A 77 -0.69 -22.63 -11.97
CA LEU A 77 -0.48 -22.15 -10.62
C LEU A 77 -0.93 -23.19 -9.57
N SER A 78 -0.07 -23.47 -8.61
CA SER A 78 -0.37 -24.28 -7.43
C SER A 78 -0.69 -23.40 -6.22
N ARG A 79 0.18 -22.43 -5.90
CA ARG A 79 0.04 -21.55 -4.74
C ARG A 79 0.69 -20.21 -4.98
N PHE A 80 0.13 -19.17 -4.37
CA PHE A 80 0.73 -17.85 -4.29
C PHE A 80 0.55 -17.30 -2.86
N ASP A 81 1.62 -16.80 -2.26
CA ASP A 81 1.57 -16.17 -0.94
C ASP A 81 2.50 -14.95 -0.92
N GLY A 82 1.96 -13.80 -0.51
CA GLY A 82 2.75 -12.58 -0.36
C GLY A 82 2.03 -11.51 0.43
N GLY A 83 2.81 -10.72 1.17
CA GLY A 83 2.32 -9.69 2.06
C GLY A 83 1.61 -10.23 3.31
N ASN A 84 1.70 -9.50 4.42
CA ASN A 84 1.10 -9.90 5.69
C ASN A 84 0.30 -8.78 6.38
N LEU A 85 0.60 -7.52 6.11
CA LEU A 85 0.01 -6.36 6.75
C LEU A 85 -0.72 -5.49 5.72
N ARG A 86 -1.94 -5.07 6.04
CA ARG A 86 -2.77 -4.23 5.18
C ARG A 86 -2.15 -2.86 4.89
N ASN A 87 -1.50 -2.31 5.89
CA ASN A 87 -0.86 -1.00 5.85
C ASN A 87 0.62 -1.02 5.45
N ALA A 88 1.10 -2.12 4.86
CA ALA A 88 2.49 -2.26 4.44
C ALA A 88 2.62 -2.58 2.94
N ILE A 89 3.64 -2.01 2.29
CA ILE A 89 4.07 -2.42 0.96
C ILE A 89 4.77 -3.78 1.10
N PRO A 90 4.29 -4.85 0.42
CA PRO A 90 4.82 -6.20 0.63
C PRO A 90 6.27 -6.33 0.16
N ARG A 91 7.11 -6.86 1.06
CA ARG A 91 8.55 -7.03 0.87
C ARG A 91 8.93 -8.39 0.26
N GLU A 92 8.04 -9.38 0.47
CA GLU A 92 8.28 -10.76 0.08
C GLU A 92 7.00 -11.36 -0.52
N ALA A 93 7.20 -12.21 -1.50
CA ALA A 93 6.17 -13.08 -2.05
C ALA A 93 6.79 -14.32 -2.65
N TYR A 94 6.06 -15.43 -2.66
CA TYR A 94 6.44 -16.63 -3.37
C TYR A 94 5.26 -17.26 -4.10
N ALA A 95 5.54 -18.02 -5.14
CA ALA A 95 4.54 -18.84 -5.81
C ALA A 95 5.13 -20.21 -6.16
N VAL A 96 4.26 -21.23 -6.11
CA VAL A 96 4.56 -22.59 -6.63
C VAL A 96 3.70 -22.80 -7.87
N PHE A 97 4.32 -23.30 -8.92
CA PHE A 97 3.65 -23.51 -10.21
C PHE A 97 4.30 -24.64 -11.00
N ALA A 98 3.57 -25.18 -11.96
CA ALA A 98 4.01 -26.22 -12.87
C ALA A 98 4.22 -25.66 -14.28
N VAL A 99 5.23 -26.15 -15.00
CA VAL A 99 5.48 -25.86 -16.41
C VAL A 99 5.57 -27.19 -17.16
N PRO A 100 4.93 -27.36 -18.34
CA PRO A 100 5.10 -28.57 -19.15
C PRO A 100 6.58 -28.90 -19.36
N SER A 101 6.97 -30.16 -19.20
CA SER A 101 8.38 -30.61 -19.30
C SER A 101 9.02 -30.22 -20.64
N GLY A 102 8.24 -30.23 -21.72
CA GLY A 102 8.71 -29.77 -23.05
C GLY A 102 8.97 -28.28 -23.15
N SER A 103 8.40 -27.46 -22.24
CA SER A 103 8.61 -26.00 -22.16
C SER A 103 9.68 -25.60 -21.14
N LYS A 104 10.23 -26.54 -20.36
CA LYS A 104 11.16 -26.26 -19.25
C LYS A 104 12.32 -25.36 -19.67
N ALA A 105 13.08 -25.77 -20.68
CA ALA A 105 14.26 -25.02 -21.12
C ALA A 105 13.91 -23.60 -21.62
N GLY A 106 12.79 -23.44 -22.33
CA GLY A 106 12.30 -22.16 -22.78
C GLY A 106 11.88 -21.25 -21.61
N PHE A 107 11.22 -21.84 -20.60
CA PHE A 107 10.83 -21.11 -19.40
C PHE A 107 12.05 -20.68 -18.55
N GLU A 108 13.05 -21.53 -18.39
CA GLU A 108 14.29 -21.18 -17.65
C GLU A 108 15.06 -20.05 -18.34
N ALA A 109 15.14 -20.06 -19.69
CA ALA A 109 15.74 -18.97 -20.44
C ALA A 109 14.96 -17.65 -20.27
N PHE A 110 13.65 -17.70 -20.39
CA PHE A 110 12.78 -16.56 -20.11
C PHE A 110 12.94 -16.04 -18.67
N TYR A 111 12.95 -16.94 -17.67
CA TYR A 111 13.13 -16.54 -16.27
C TYR A 111 14.44 -15.80 -16.06
N LYS A 112 15.53 -16.25 -16.66
CA LYS A 112 16.85 -15.60 -16.55
C LYS A 112 16.82 -14.18 -17.13
N GLU A 113 16.19 -13.98 -18.29
CA GLU A 113 16.00 -12.66 -18.91
C GLU A 113 15.13 -11.76 -18.00
N PHE A 114 13.98 -12.25 -17.60
CA PHE A 114 13.02 -11.55 -16.73
C PHE A 114 13.65 -11.14 -15.38
N ALA A 115 14.42 -12.01 -14.74
CA ALA A 115 15.13 -11.70 -13.50
C ALA A 115 16.18 -10.59 -13.71
N GLY A 116 16.86 -10.57 -14.86
CA GLY A 116 17.78 -9.52 -15.25
C GLY A 116 17.08 -8.17 -15.46
N GLU A 117 15.91 -8.18 -16.12
CA GLU A 117 15.08 -6.97 -16.30
C GLU A 117 14.61 -6.41 -14.96
N LEU A 118 14.10 -7.28 -14.07
CA LEU A 118 13.68 -6.85 -12.73
C LEU A 118 14.85 -6.30 -11.91
N ALA A 119 16.02 -6.90 -11.99
CA ALA A 119 17.21 -6.39 -11.31
C ALA A 119 17.62 -5.01 -11.83
N ALA A 120 17.47 -4.76 -13.12
CA ALA A 120 17.72 -3.43 -13.71
C ALA A 120 16.68 -2.40 -13.25
N GLU A 121 15.39 -2.75 -13.21
CA GLU A 121 14.32 -1.91 -12.66
C GLU A 121 14.53 -1.60 -11.15
N ALA A 122 15.00 -2.57 -10.39
CA ALA A 122 15.23 -2.47 -8.95
C ALA A 122 16.45 -1.63 -8.57
N LYS A 123 17.43 -1.51 -9.46
CA LYS A 123 18.80 -1.04 -9.18
C LYS A 123 18.90 0.21 -8.28
N PHE A 124 18.02 1.18 -8.46
CA PHE A 124 18.07 2.47 -7.73
C PHE A 124 17.04 2.60 -6.62
N ARG A 125 16.05 1.69 -6.55
CA ARG A 125 14.95 1.75 -5.60
C ARG A 125 14.93 0.62 -4.58
N GLU A 126 15.57 -0.51 -4.90
CA GLU A 126 15.56 -1.73 -4.09
C GLU A 126 16.96 -2.36 -4.07
N PRO A 127 17.92 -1.80 -3.33
CA PRO A 127 19.33 -2.21 -3.39
C PRO A 127 19.58 -3.65 -2.94
N ASN A 128 18.68 -4.22 -2.15
CA ASN A 128 18.79 -5.59 -1.61
C ASN A 128 17.89 -6.60 -2.34
N PHE A 129 17.18 -6.17 -3.41
CA PHE A 129 16.26 -7.03 -4.16
C PHE A 129 16.86 -8.37 -4.53
N LYS A 130 16.10 -9.42 -4.26
CA LYS A 130 16.43 -10.78 -4.67
C LYS A 130 15.23 -11.45 -5.32
N ILE A 131 15.50 -12.20 -6.38
CA ILE A 131 14.56 -13.14 -6.99
C ILE A 131 15.28 -14.46 -7.24
N GLY A 132 14.66 -15.56 -6.83
CA GLY A 132 15.20 -16.90 -7.00
C GLY A 132 14.12 -17.87 -7.46
N ILE A 133 14.54 -18.93 -8.16
CA ILE A 133 13.69 -20.03 -8.58
C ILE A 133 14.37 -21.35 -8.23
N GLU A 134 13.60 -22.33 -7.81
CA GLU A 134 14.06 -23.69 -7.52
C GLU A 134 13.02 -24.71 -7.98
N GLU A 135 13.47 -25.91 -8.38
CA GLU A 135 12.56 -27.03 -8.61
C GLU A 135 12.06 -27.58 -7.28
N VAL A 136 10.77 -27.92 -7.24
CA VAL A 136 10.09 -28.45 -6.04
C VAL A 136 9.28 -29.70 -6.39
N PRO A 137 8.90 -30.53 -5.40
CA PRO A 137 8.02 -31.66 -5.64
C PRO A 137 6.69 -31.26 -6.27
N ALA A 138 6.11 -32.19 -7.04
CA ALA A 138 4.79 -32.02 -7.65
C ALA A 138 3.71 -31.78 -6.59
N ALA A 139 2.77 -30.87 -6.91
CA ALA A 139 1.66 -30.49 -6.06
C ALA A 139 0.39 -30.30 -6.90
N SER A 140 -0.78 -30.27 -6.28
CA SER A 140 -2.02 -29.90 -6.94
C SER A 140 -1.94 -28.46 -7.48
N VAL A 141 -2.74 -28.18 -8.51
CA VAL A 141 -2.86 -26.85 -9.11
C VAL A 141 -4.30 -26.34 -8.99
N ILE A 142 -4.51 -25.06 -9.12
CA ILE A 142 -5.86 -24.49 -9.19
C ILE A 142 -6.43 -24.63 -10.62
N ASP A 143 -7.75 -24.59 -10.76
CA ASP A 143 -8.38 -24.65 -12.06
C ASP A 143 -7.95 -23.49 -12.98
N ALA A 144 -7.92 -23.78 -14.29
CA ALA A 144 -7.37 -22.85 -15.28
C ALA A 144 -8.17 -21.54 -15.39
N ALA A 145 -9.47 -21.56 -15.13
CA ALA A 145 -10.32 -20.38 -15.23
C ALA A 145 -10.04 -19.41 -14.09
N THR A 146 -10.00 -19.91 -12.85
CA THR A 146 -9.64 -19.09 -11.67
C THR A 146 -8.22 -18.57 -11.77
N GLN A 147 -7.24 -19.41 -12.18
CA GLN A 147 -5.88 -18.95 -12.42
C GLN A 147 -5.83 -17.79 -13.39
N ARG A 148 -6.45 -17.90 -14.55
CA ARG A 148 -6.47 -16.84 -15.56
C ARG A 148 -7.03 -15.55 -14.98
N ASN A 149 -8.20 -15.62 -14.36
CA ASN A 149 -8.89 -14.47 -13.81
C ASN A 149 -8.09 -13.78 -12.70
N LEU A 150 -7.52 -14.57 -11.77
CA LEU A 150 -6.65 -14.07 -10.72
C LEU A 150 -5.42 -13.33 -11.30
N LEU A 151 -4.72 -13.95 -12.27
CA LEU A 151 -3.52 -13.34 -12.83
C LEU A 151 -3.82 -12.07 -13.63
N TYR A 152 -4.92 -12.03 -14.37
CA TYR A 152 -5.37 -10.81 -15.05
C TYR A 152 -5.72 -9.72 -14.06
N ALA A 153 -6.43 -10.03 -12.97
CA ALA A 153 -6.73 -9.07 -11.92
C ALA A 153 -5.45 -8.53 -11.27
N LEU A 154 -4.55 -9.40 -10.81
CA LEU A 154 -3.31 -9.00 -10.13
C LEU A 154 -2.39 -8.12 -11.01
N VAL A 155 -2.36 -8.35 -12.32
CA VAL A 155 -1.61 -7.51 -13.26
C VAL A 155 -2.35 -6.21 -13.54
N GLY A 156 -3.66 -6.26 -13.79
CA GLY A 156 -4.49 -5.13 -14.18
C GLY A 156 -4.79 -4.14 -13.05
N LEU A 157 -4.76 -4.57 -11.78
CA LEU A 157 -5.00 -3.69 -10.63
C LEU A 157 -4.01 -2.52 -10.59
N PRO A 158 -4.47 -1.28 -10.38
CA PRO A 158 -3.58 -0.18 -10.03
C PRO A 158 -2.87 -0.46 -8.71
N ASN A 159 -1.64 0.05 -8.56
CA ASN A 159 -0.85 -0.04 -7.34
C ASN A 159 0.13 1.13 -7.27
N GLY A 160 0.19 1.79 -6.14
CA GLY A 160 0.99 2.98 -5.94
C GLY A 160 0.14 4.26 -5.88
N VAL A 161 0.76 5.37 -6.23
CA VAL A 161 0.09 6.68 -6.30
C VAL A 161 -0.89 6.70 -7.48
N ILE A 162 -2.12 7.16 -7.23
CA ILE A 162 -3.13 7.42 -8.25
C ILE A 162 -3.13 8.90 -8.58
N GLU A 163 -3.19 9.78 -7.55
CA GLU A 163 -3.22 11.23 -7.71
C GLU A 163 -2.30 11.92 -6.68
N MET A 164 -1.69 13.01 -7.11
CA MET A 164 -0.95 13.94 -6.24
C MET A 164 -1.83 15.14 -5.88
N SER A 165 -1.67 15.66 -4.67
CA SER A 165 -2.43 16.82 -4.21
C SER A 165 -2.04 18.08 -4.98
N LEU A 166 -3.04 18.76 -5.54
CA LEU A 166 -2.85 20.08 -6.15
C LEU A 166 -2.81 21.21 -5.10
N ALA A 167 -3.41 20.98 -3.94
CA ALA A 167 -3.42 21.96 -2.84
C ALA A 167 -2.09 21.97 -2.07
N MET A 168 -1.36 20.85 -2.04
CA MET A 168 -0.09 20.70 -1.34
C MET A 168 0.92 19.96 -2.22
N PRO A 169 1.77 20.69 -2.97
CA PRO A 169 2.78 20.07 -3.83
C PRO A 169 3.68 19.09 -3.08
N GLY A 170 3.89 17.91 -3.65
CA GLY A 170 4.68 16.83 -3.05
C GLY A 170 3.91 15.90 -2.10
N LEU A 171 2.64 16.19 -1.80
CA LEU A 171 1.78 15.31 -1.03
C LEU A 171 1.02 14.34 -1.96
N VAL A 172 0.96 13.07 -1.61
CA VAL A 172 0.03 12.12 -2.24
C VAL A 172 -1.39 12.44 -1.77
N GLU A 173 -2.32 12.59 -2.72
CA GLU A 173 -3.75 12.72 -2.41
C GLU A 173 -4.40 11.35 -2.32
N THR A 174 -4.25 10.52 -3.38
CA THR A 174 -4.92 9.23 -3.51
C THR A 174 -3.94 8.15 -3.92
N SER A 175 -4.01 6.99 -3.27
CA SER A 175 -3.17 5.83 -3.56
C SER A 175 -3.90 4.51 -3.33
N THR A 176 -3.32 3.42 -3.85
CA THR A 176 -3.72 2.05 -3.56
C THR A 176 -2.50 1.15 -3.42
N ASN A 177 -2.60 0.14 -2.55
CA ASN A 177 -1.54 -0.84 -2.31
C ASN A 177 -2.10 -2.27 -2.40
N LEU A 178 -1.53 -3.11 -3.26
CA LEU A 178 -1.79 -4.56 -3.28
C LEU A 178 -1.08 -5.19 -2.08
N ALA A 179 -1.77 -5.24 -0.95
CA ALA A 179 -1.19 -5.56 0.35
C ALA A 179 -0.90 -7.05 0.53
N SER A 180 -1.81 -7.92 0.11
CA SER A 180 -1.58 -9.37 0.23
C SER A 180 -2.32 -10.21 -0.80
N VAL A 181 -1.76 -11.40 -1.06
CA VAL A 181 -2.40 -12.51 -1.78
C VAL A 181 -2.23 -13.74 -0.91
N LYS A 182 -3.34 -14.35 -0.48
CA LYS A 182 -3.33 -15.50 0.46
C LYS A 182 -4.21 -16.63 -0.04
N PHE A 183 -3.64 -17.83 -0.08
CA PHE A 183 -4.38 -19.07 -0.30
C PHE A 183 -4.84 -19.57 1.08
N GLU A 184 -6.14 -19.59 1.29
CA GLU A 184 -6.77 -19.99 2.55
C GLU A 184 -7.58 -21.28 2.37
N GLY A 185 -7.21 -22.31 3.13
CA GLY A 185 -7.76 -23.65 2.91
C GLY A 185 -7.39 -24.20 1.52
N ASP A 186 -8.30 -24.99 0.95
CA ASP A 186 -8.09 -25.71 -0.32
C ASP A 186 -8.98 -25.20 -1.45
N ASP A 187 -9.74 -24.14 -1.23
CA ASP A 187 -10.77 -23.65 -2.16
C ASP A 187 -10.85 -22.12 -2.29
N ARG A 188 -10.02 -21.37 -1.55
CA ARG A 188 -10.18 -19.92 -1.46
C ARG A 188 -8.85 -19.17 -1.59
N ILE A 189 -8.88 -18.07 -2.36
CA ILE A 189 -7.79 -17.11 -2.45
C ILE A 189 -8.35 -15.75 -2.04
N VAL A 190 -7.74 -15.13 -1.04
CA VAL A 190 -8.07 -13.78 -0.57
C VAL A 190 -6.99 -12.81 -1.01
N VAL A 191 -7.40 -11.80 -1.75
CA VAL A 191 -6.55 -10.68 -2.17
C VAL A 191 -6.99 -9.44 -1.40
N THR A 192 -6.05 -8.81 -0.69
CA THR A 192 -6.33 -7.58 0.06
C THR A 192 -5.61 -6.41 -0.59
N THR A 193 -6.33 -5.32 -0.80
CA THR A 193 -5.79 -4.03 -1.20
C THR A 193 -6.21 -2.96 -0.20
N SER A 194 -5.41 -1.90 -0.07
CA SER A 194 -5.71 -0.77 0.83
C SER A 194 -5.66 0.51 0.02
N GLN A 195 -6.75 1.27 0.01
CA GLN A 195 -6.90 2.55 -0.67
C GLN A 195 -6.85 3.67 0.34
N ARG A 196 -6.20 4.77 -0.01
CA ARG A 196 -6.08 5.96 0.83
C ARG A 196 -6.37 7.21 0.02
N SER A 197 -7.06 8.17 0.63
CA SER A 197 -7.19 9.52 0.08
C SER A 197 -7.53 10.53 1.18
N SER A 198 -7.05 11.77 1.02
CA SER A 198 -7.51 12.90 1.82
C SER A 198 -8.87 13.44 1.34
N VAL A 199 -9.32 13.04 0.14
CA VAL A 199 -10.61 13.42 -0.47
C VAL A 199 -11.54 12.21 -0.45
N GLU A 200 -12.65 12.30 0.27
CA GLU A 200 -13.55 11.18 0.51
C GLU A 200 -14.10 10.55 -0.79
N SER A 201 -14.57 11.39 -1.73
CA SER A 201 -15.08 10.92 -3.03
C SER A 201 -13.99 10.22 -3.87
N ALA A 202 -12.74 10.68 -3.78
CA ALA A 202 -11.62 10.05 -4.48
C ALA A 202 -11.24 8.70 -3.83
N LYS A 203 -11.35 8.57 -2.50
CA LYS A 203 -11.20 7.29 -1.79
C LYS A 203 -12.23 6.28 -2.25
N VAL A 204 -13.50 6.69 -2.31
CA VAL A 204 -14.59 5.85 -2.83
C VAL A 204 -14.32 5.46 -4.28
N TYR A 205 -13.93 6.38 -5.13
CA TYR A 205 -13.62 6.09 -6.53
C TYR A 205 -12.44 5.11 -6.67
N ALA A 206 -11.39 5.28 -5.88
CA ALA A 206 -10.27 4.34 -5.86
C ALA A 206 -10.70 2.91 -5.48
N SER A 207 -11.60 2.77 -4.49
CA SER A 207 -12.15 1.45 -4.12
C SER A 207 -13.03 0.86 -5.24
N GLN A 208 -13.82 1.69 -5.93
CA GLN A 208 -14.63 1.26 -7.07
C GLN A 208 -13.79 0.79 -8.26
N MET A 209 -12.64 1.42 -8.54
CA MET A 209 -11.70 0.93 -9.56
C MET A 209 -11.21 -0.48 -9.23
N ILE A 210 -10.82 -0.71 -7.98
CA ILE A 210 -10.35 -2.01 -7.49
C ILE A 210 -11.47 -3.05 -7.56
N GLU A 211 -12.65 -2.72 -7.03
CA GLU A 211 -13.83 -3.58 -7.08
C GLU A 211 -14.18 -3.99 -8.51
N SER A 212 -14.19 -3.04 -9.44
CA SER A 212 -14.50 -3.29 -10.83
C SER A 212 -13.59 -4.34 -11.47
N VAL A 213 -12.27 -4.25 -11.22
CA VAL A 213 -11.30 -5.24 -11.73
C VAL A 213 -11.56 -6.62 -11.14
N PHE A 214 -11.78 -6.71 -9.82
CA PHE A 214 -12.04 -7.98 -9.16
C PHE A 214 -13.38 -8.59 -9.55
N ALA A 215 -14.43 -7.77 -9.68
CA ALA A 215 -15.75 -8.23 -10.13
C ALA A 215 -15.70 -8.78 -11.56
N LEU A 216 -15.02 -8.08 -12.49
CA LEU A 216 -14.77 -8.58 -13.86
C LEU A 216 -13.99 -9.90 -13.86
N ALA A 217 -13.11 -10.11 -12.87
CA ALA A 217 -12.38 -11.36 -12.67
C ALA A 217 -13.20 -12.45 -11.95
N GLY A 218 -14.46 -12.18 -11.59
CA GLY A 218 -15.36 -13.14 -10.95
C GLY A 218 -15.09 -13.37 -9.46
N ALA A 219 -14.43 -12.45 -8.77
CA ALA A 219 -14.26 -12.51 -7.33
C ALA A 219 -15.45 -11.92 -6.57
N GLU A 220 -15.71 -12.44 -5.37
CA GLU A 220 -16.58 -11.80 -4.39
C GLU A 220 -15.81 -10.66 -3.74
N VAL A 221 -16.37 -9.44 -3.74
CA VAL A 221 -15.70 -8.25 -3.24
C VAL A 221 -16.42 -7.69 -2.02
N SER A 222 -15.65 -7.28 -1.02
CA SER A 222 -16.14 -6.56 0.15
C SER A 222 -15.18 -5.45 0.54
N HIS A 223 -15.72 -4.41 1.16
CA HIS A 223 -14.94 -3.28 1.71
C HIS A 223 -15.04 -3.27 3.23
N SER A 224 -13.97 -2.83 3.90
CA SER A 224 -14.03 -2.50 5.32
C SER A 224 -14.86 -1.23 5.54
N GLU A 225 -15.27 -0.96 6.78
CA GLU A 225 -15.91 0.31 7.14
C GLU A 225 -15.02 1.52 6.81
N GLY A 226 -13.70 1.33 6.83
CA GLY A 226 -12.73 2.37 6.57
C GLY A 226 -12.68 3.42 7.68
N TYR A 227 -12.03 4.54 7.38
CA TYR A 227 -12.00 5.75 8.20
C TYR A 227 -11.86 6.97 7.30
N PRO A 228 -12.41 8.13 7.73
CA PRO A 228 -12.46 9.34 6.92
C PRO A 228 -11.09 10.02 6.82
N GLY A 229 -10.90 10.79 5.74
CA GLY A 229 -9.78 11.70 5.57
C GLY A 229 -10.08 13.09 6.10
N TRP A 230 -9.06 13.92 6.06
CA TRP A 230 -9.12 15.34 6.34
C TRP A 230 -8.42 16.09 5.21
N ALA A 231 -9.22 16.65 4.30
CA ALA A 231 -8.69 17.39 3.16
C ALA A 231 -7.94 18.66 3.64
N PRO A 232 -6.71 18.92 3.17
CA PRO A 232 -5.96 20.09 3.56
C PRO A 232 -6.66 21.38 3.13
N ASN A 233 -6.77 22.34 4.06
CA ASN A 233 -7.22 23.71 3.77
C ASN A 233 -6.12 24.73 4.11
N PRO A 234 -5.27 25.11 3.13
CA PRO A 234 -4.21 26.10 3.34
C PRO A 234 -4.73 27.53 3.62
N GLN A 235 -6.03 27.78 3.43
CA GLN A 235 -6.68 29.09 3.63
C GLN A 235 -7.49 29.15 4.93
N SER A 236 -7.35 28.19 5.84
CA SER A 236 -8.02 28.17 7.13
C SER A 236 -7.61 29.35 8.00
N LYS A 237 -8.58 30.01 8.62
CA LYS A 237 -8.34 31.12 9.56
C LYS A 237 -7.56 30.64 10.79
N LEU A 238 -7.87 29.45 11.28
CA LEU A 238 -7.16 28.85 12.41
C LEU A 238 -5.70 28.58 12.06
N LEU A 239 -5.42 28.13 10.83
CA LEU A 239 -4.03 27.97 10.36
C LEU A 239 -3.27 29.29 10.34
N GLU A 240 -3.88 30.37 9.80
CA GLU A 240 -3.29 31.70 9.78
C GLU A 240 -2.90 32.16 11.19
N ILE A 241 -3.84 32.03 12.16
CA ILE A 241 -3.59 32.35 13.57
C ILE A 241 -2.46 31.52 14.14
N THR A 242 -2.44 30.20 13.87
CA THR A 242 -1.44 29.27 14.38
C THR A 242 -0.04 29.60 13.84
N VAL A 243 0.10 29.85 12.55
CA VAL A 243 1.38 30.22 11.92
C VAL A 243 1.89 31.55 12.48
N ALA A 244 1.03 32.56 12.58
CA ALA A 244 1.38 33.86 13.13
C ALA A 244 1.79 33.76 14.62
N SER A 245 1.14 32.92 15.41
CA SER A 245 1.49 32.66 16.80
C SER A 245 2.84 31.99 16.92
N TYR A 246 3.10 30.97 16.10
CA TYR A 246 4.37 30.25 16.08
C TYR A 246 5.54 31.21 15.73
N GLU A 247 5.39 31.97 14.64
CA GLU A 247 6.41 32.92 14.17
C GLU A 247 6.71 34.01 15.23
N LYS A 248 5.65 34.55 15.89
CA LYS A 248 5.77 35.52 16.98
C LYS A 248 6.54 34.96 18.18
N LEU A 249 6.26 33.71 18.59
CA LEU A 249 6.85 33.11 19.79
C LEU A 249 8.28 32.63 19.57
N PHE A 250 8.59 32.07 18.38
CA PHE A 250 9.83 31.34 18.14
C PHE A 250 10.73 31.98 17.08
N GLY A 251 10.28 33.05 16.42
CA GLY A 251 11.08 33.80 15.43
C GLY A 251 11.35 33.08 14.11
N VAL A 252 10.68 31.95 13.87
CA VAL A 252 10.78 31.15 12.63
C VAL A 252 9.40 30.70 12.18
N LYS A 253 9.24 30.49 10.86
CA LYS A 253 7.98 29.95 10.34
C LYS A 253 7.91 28.45 10.57
N PRO A 254 6.75 27.93 11.04
CA PRO A 254 6.55 26.49 11.12
C PRO A 254 6.42 25.87 9.72
N LYS A 255 6.66 24.59 9.63
CA LYS A 255 6.38 23.81 8.42
C LYS A 255 4.91 23.39 8.42
N VAL A 256 4.14 23.87 7.48
CA VAL A 256 2.75 23.42 7.26
C VAL A 256 2.77 22.17 6.40
N ARG A 257 2.15 21.08 6.88
CA ARG A 257 2.17 19.76 6.27
C ARG A 257 0.79 19.11 6.26
N ALA A 258 0.65 18.08 5.47
CA ALA A 258 -0.36 17.06 5.61
C ALA A 258 0.31 15.69 5.48
N ILE A 259 -0.34 14.64 5.97
CA ILE A 259 0.22 13.28 5.97
C ILE A 259 -0.69 12.34 5.19
N HIS A 260 -0.09 11.44 4.43
CA HIS A 260 -0.85 10.39 3.70
C HIS A 260 -1.10 9.14 4.59
N ALA A 261 -1.39 9.38 5.85
CA ALA A 261 -1.80 8.42 6.88
C ALA A 261 -2.98 8.99 7.68
N GLY A 262 -3.62 8.21 8.55
CA GLY A 262 -4.77 8.65 9.34
C GLY A 262 -4.38 9.51 10.53
N LEU A 263 -5.19 10.55 10.81
CA LEU A 263 -5.20 11.31 12.06
C LEU A 263 -6.65 11.38 12.57
N GLU A 264 -6.82 11.57 13.88
CA GLU A 264 -8.13 11.64 14.53
C GLU A 264 -8.99 12.80 14.02
N CYS A 265 -8.37 13.85 13.46
CA CYS A 265 -9.06 14.99 12.87
C CYS A 265 -10.08 14.60 11.79
N GLY A 266 -9.78 13.54 11.00
CA GLY A 266 -10.75 13.03 10.03
C GLY A 266 -12.06 12.56 10.67
N LEU A 267 -11.99 11.90 11.82
CA LEU A 267 -13.17 11.43 12.57
C LEU A 267 -14.02 12.58 13.11
N PHE A 268 -13.39 13.69 13.51
CA PHE A 268 -14.12 14.88 13.95
C PHE A 268 -14.87 15.53 12.79
N LEU A 269 -14.25 15.64 11.60
CA LEU A 269 -14.89 16.24 10.43
C LEU A 269 -16.09 15.45 9.91
N GLU A 270 -16.09 14.13 10.05
CA GLU A 270 -17.26 13.33 9.68
C GLU A 270 -18.51 13.75 10.45
N LYS A 271 -18.36 14.10 11.73
CA LYS A 271 -19.47 14.57 12.58
C LYS A 271 -19.69 16.07 12.55
N TYR A 272 -18.64 16.83 12.33
CA TYR A 272 -18.64 18.30 12.39
C TYR A 272 -17.96 18.88 11.14
N PRO A 273 -18.61 18.84 9.95
CA PRO A 273 -18.00 19.19 8.66
C PRO A 273 -17.47 20.62 8.55
N HIS A 274 -17.91 21.52 9.44
CA HIS A 274 -17.51 22.92 9.46
C HIS A 274 -16.38 23.23 10.46
N LEU A 275 -15.85 22.22 11.13
CA LEU A 275 -14.80 22.42 12.13
C LEU A 275 -13.48 22.74 11.45
N GLU A 276 -12.88 23.88 11.79
CA GLU A 276 -11.50 24.17 11.43
C GLU A 276 -10.55 23.51 12.42
N MET A 277 -9.50 22.88 11.92
CA MET A 277 -8.56 22.15 12.75
C MET A 277 -7.12 22.35 12.28
N VAL A 278 -6.22 22.28 13.25
CA VAL A 278 -4.78 22.10 13.05
C VAL A 278 -4.29 21.03 14.03
N SER A 279 -3.32 20.22 13.61
CA SER A 279 -2.68 19.25 14.49
C SER A 279 -1.22 19.61 14.67
N PHE A 280 -0.79 19.72 15.93
CA PHE A 280 0.60 19.98 16.33
C PHE A 280 0.85 19.40 17.72
N GLY A 281 2.11 19.12 18.05
CA GLY A 281 2.43 18.54 19.35
C GLY A 281 3.92 18.65 19.68
N PRO A 282 4.30 18.16 20.86
CA PRO A 282 5.71 17.97 21.18
C PRO A 282 6.29 16.83 20.35
N THR A 283 7.61 16.83 20.18
CA THR A 283 8.31 15.81 19.38
C THR A 283 8.20 14.42 19.99
N LEU A 284 7.68 13.49 19.23
CA LEU A 284 7.62 12.05 19.55
C LEU A 284 8.54 11.24 18.64
N ARG A 285 9.12 10.18 19.19
CA ARG A 285 9.98 9.24 18.47
C ARG A 285 9.54 7.81 18.75
N GLY A 286 9.66 6.94 17.73
CA GLY A 286 9.32 5.53 17.88
C GLY A 286 7.85 5.27 18.17
N VAL A 287 6.95 6.13 17.68
CA VAL A 287 5.49 6.00 17.86
C VAL A 287 5.00 4.62 17.43
N HIS A 288 4.02 4.06 18.14
CA HIS A 288 3.48 2.72 17.96
C HIS A 288 4.50 1.59 18.17
N SER A 289 5.56 1.83 18.92
CA SER A 289 6.56 0.82 19.29
C SER A 289 6.84 0.81 20.79
N PRO A 290 7.43 -0.26 21.35
CA PRO A 290 7.87 -0.29 22.75
C PRO A 290 8.92 0.78 23.11
N ASP A 291 9.60 1.35 22.11
CA ASP A 291 10.60 2.41 22.27
C ASP A 291 10.01 3.82 22.11
N GLU A 292 8.70 3.96 22.19
CA GLU A 292 8.03 5.27 22.09
C GLU A 292 8.49 6.20 23.21
N ARG A 293 8.91 7.40 22.82
CA ARG A 293 9.44 8.42 23.74
C ARG A 293 9.10 9.81 23.28
N LEU A 294 8.88 10.70 24.25
CA LEU A 294 8.59 12.11 24.06
C LEU A 294 9.83 12.95 24.42
N GLU A 295 10.17 13.92 23.58
CA GLU A 295 11.24 14.87 23.83
C GLU A 295 10.76 15.98 24.79
N ILE A 296 11.11 15.86 26.09
CA ILE A 296 10.61 16.74 27.16
C ILE A 296 10.90 18.22 26.88
N ALA A 297 12.03 18.55 26.26
CA ALA A 297 12.40 19.92 25.93
C ALA A 297 11.43 20.64 24.99
N THR A 298 10.60 19.89 24.24
CA THR A 298 9.60 20.45 23.29
C THR A 298 8.24 20.72 23.93
N ILE A 299 7.97 20.21 25.14
CA ILE A 299 6.69 20.40 25.84
C ILE A 299 6.41 21.89 26.15
N PRO A 300 7.33 22.68 26.68
CA PRO A 300 7.09 24.10 26.97
C PRO A 300 6.68 24.86 25.69
N LYS A 301 7.35 24.64 24.59
CA LYS A 301 7.03 25.29 23.30
C LYS A 301 5.62 24.92 22.80
N PHE A 302 5.25 23.63 22.90
CA PHE A 302 3.89 23.19 22.60
C PHE A 302 2.86 23.93 23.45
N TRP A 303 3.09 24.03 24.77
CA TRP A 303 2.19 24.69 25.70
C TRP A 303 2.05 26.19 25.42
N ASP A 304 3.17 26.88 25.18
CA ASP A 304 3.19 28.32 24.88
C ASP A 304 2.42 28.61 23.58
N LEU A 305 2.61 27.79 22.53
CA LEU A 305 1.89 27.91 21.27
C LEU A 305 0.39 27.70 21.47
N LEU A 306 0.00 26.62 22.16
CA LEU A 306 -1.42 26.32 22.43
C LEU A 306 -2.08 27.47 23.20
N ALA A 307 -1.42 27.99 24.25
CA ALA A 307 -1.93 29.08 25.04
C ALA A 307 -2.06 30.40 24.26
N ASP A 308 -1.14 30.72 23.34
CA ASP A 308 -1.22 31.92 22.50
C ASP A 308 -2.32 31.80 21.44
N ILE A 309 -2.52 30.61 20.84
CA ILE A 309 -3.61 30.35 19.89
C ILE A 309 -4.97 30.52 20.60
N LEU A 310 -5.18 29.85 21.74
CA LEU A 310 -6.44 29.91 22.49
C LEU A 310 -6.84 31.32 22.92
N LYS A 311 -5.91 32.24 23.07
CA LYS A 311 -6.18 33.66 23.36
C LYS A 311 -6.64 34.47 22.14
N LYS A 312 -6.50 33.94 20.93
CA LYS A 312 -6.78 34.61 19.65
C LYS A 312 -7.95 34.01 18.89
N VAL A 313 -8.38 32.83 19.28
CA VAL A 313 -9.56 32.17 18.72
C VAL A 313 -10.78 32.68 19.53
N GLU A 314 -11.63 33.49 18.92
CA GLU A 314 -12.90 33.98 19.46
C GLU A 314 -14.07 33.09 19.00
#